data_00cdf4ce9dbbc37b4401dc9ac0c9c243
#
_entry.id   00cdf4ce9dbbc37b4401dc9ac0c9c243
#
_cell.length_a   1.000
_cell.length_b   1.000
_cell.length_c   1.000
_cell.angle_alpha   90.00
_cell.angle_beta   90.00
_cell.angle_gamma   90.00
#
_symmetry.space_group_name_H-M   'P 1'
#
loop_
_entity.id
_entity.type
_entity.pdbx_description
1 polymer ?
#
loop_
_entity_poly.entity_id
_entity_poly.type
_entity_poly.pdbx_seq_one_letter_code
_entity_poly.pdbx_strand_id
1 'polypeptide(L)'
;MILSIFKPNVLFLDEKLQTDVGELIPVVTPEKDGLSNSKFATTKIKSEGKRSVLLYRSSSSQWAPFAIRVSCISTGEPSSDFCVYIAGNTMELQDTTKVYVKYMYGQPNSDTYLKMKYESDHRISIYLTSDNSLGDRTIVRELIVRDSMYDMATQDDEITGLADCTIVQ
;
A
#
# COMPACT_ATOMS: atom_id res chain seq x y z
N MET A 1 -53.40 10.66 10.51
CA MET A 1 -53.11 9.24 10.75
C MET A 1 -51.98 8.67 9.84
N ILE A 2 -51.18 9.50 9.27
CA ILE A 2 -50.06 9.09 8.37
C ILE A 2 -48.70 9.09 9.08
N LEU A 3 -48.60 9.79 10.22
CA LEU A 3 -47.37 9.92 11.01
C LEU A 3 -46.94 8.67 11.78
N SER A 4 -47.82 7.65 11.88
CA SER A 4 -47.46 6.40 12.56
C SER A 4 -46.68 5.40 11.68
N ILE A 5 -46.60 5.67 10.38
CA ILE A 5 -45.88 4.81 9.44
C ILE A 5 -44.36 5.04 9.52
N PHE A 6 -43.95 6.21 10.02
CA PHE A 6 -42.52 6.56 10.19
C PHE A 6 -42.04 6.39 11.63
N LYS A 7 -42.57 5.45 12.39
CA LYS A 7 -41.96 5.11 13.66
C LYS A 7 -40.57 4.52 13.41
N PRO A 8 -39.57 4.91 14.22
CA PRO A 8 -38.19 4.36 14.08
C PRO A 8 -38.14 2.84 14.02
N ASN A 9 -39.10 2.17 14.67
CA ASN A 9 -39.21 0.71 14.70
C ASN A 9 -39.54 0.09 13.33
N VAL A 10 -40.03 0.89 12.37
CA VAL A 10 -40.28 0.41 11.00
C VAL A 10 -39.00 0.37 10.18
N LEU A 11 -38.01 1.16 10.56
CA LEU A 11 -36.66 1.13 9.95
C LEU A 11 -35.82 -0.09 10.40
N PHE A 12 -36.25 -0.73 11.50
CA PHE A 12 -35.63 -1.98 11.98
C PHE A 12 -36.53 -3.17 11.67
N LEU A 13 -37.09 -3.14 10.50
CA LEU A 13 -38.22 -3.95 10.13
C LEU A 13 -38.02 -5.41 10.28
N ASP A 14 -36.83 -5.86 10.20
CA ASP A 14 -36.62 -7.30 10.22
C ASP A 14 -35.10 -7.54 10.37
N GLU A 15 -34.75 -8.28 11.39
CA GLU A 15 -33.39 -8.83 11.51
C GLU A 15 -33.04 -9.59 10.23
N LYS A 16 -34.03 -10.22 9.61
CA LYS A 16 -33.87 -10.88 8.34
C LYS A 16 -33.57 -9.92 7.21
N LEU A 17 -34.23 -8.76 7.13
CA LEU A 17 -33.91 -7.76 6.11
C LEU A 17 -32.52 -7.17 6.31
N GLN A 18 -32.07 -6.97 7.54
CA GLN A 18 -30.69 -6.55 7.84
C GLN A 18 -29.68 -7.62 7.43
N THR A 19 -30.01 -8.89 7.67
CA THR A 19 -29.18 -10.02 7.24
C THR A 19 -29.15 -10.11 5.72
N ASP A 20 -30.31 -10.03 5.06
CA ASP A 20 -30.42 -10.09 3.60
C ASP A 20 -29.68 -8.91 2.93
N VAL A 21 -29.78 -7.71 3.50
CA VAL A 21 -29.01 -6.54 3.00
C VAL A 21 -27.52 -6.70 3.28
N GLY A 22 -27.15 -7.26 4.44
CA GLY A 22 -25.76 -7.56 4.78
C GLY A 22 -25.13 -8.62 3.89
N GLU A 23 -25.93 -9.57 3.40
CA GLU A 23 -25.49 -10.56 2.41
C GLU A 23 -25.40 -9.98 1.01
N LEU A 24 -26.30 -9.05 0.67
CA LEU A 24 -26.30 -8.35 -0.63
C LEU A 24 -25.23 -7.26 -0.74
N ILE A 25 -24.83 -6.69 0.38
CA ILE A 25 -23.80 -5.65 0.47
C ILE A 25 -22.66 -6.19 1.35
N PRO A 26 -21.80 -7.03 0.81
CA PRO A 26 -20.71 -7.59 1.59
C PRO A 26 -19.81 -6.49 2.16
N VAL A 27 -19.55 -6.58 3.44
CA VAL A 27 -18.61 -5.69 4.12
C VAL A 27 -17.23 -5.92 3.53
N VAL A 28 -16.58 -4.84 3.17
CA VAL A 28 -15.18 -4.87 2.72
C VAL A 28 -14.31 -5.24 3.91
N THR A 29 -13.63 -6.36 3.80
CA THR A 29 -12.54 -6.72 4.70
C THR A 29 -11.24 -6.81 3.90
N PRO A 30 -10.07 -6.84 4.55
CA PRO A 30 -8.81 -7.07 3.84
C PRO A 30 -8.81 -8.35 2.99
N GLU A 31 -9.63 -9.33 3.36
CA GLU A 31 -9.74 -10.63 2.71
C GLU A 31 -10.92 -10.72 1.73
N LYS A 32 -11.89 -9.82 1.82
CA LYS A 32 -13.08 -9.83 0.96
C LYS A 32 -13.21 -8.54 0.17
N ASP A 33 -13.32 -8.70 -1.13
CA ASP A 33 -13.75 -7.63 -2.03
C ASP A 33 -15.25 -7.42 -1.85
N GLY A 34 -15.62 -6.34 -1.17
CA GLY A 34 -17.00 -5.88 -1.06
C GLY A 34 -17.33 -4.85 -2.15
N LEU A 35 -18.22 -3.94 -1.85
CA LEU A 35 -18.54 -2.78 -2.72
C LEU A 35 -17.35 -1.85 -2.94
N SER A 36 -16.42 -1.80 -1.99
CA SER A 36 -15.13 -1.17 -2.20
C SER A 36 -14.22 -2.19 -2.88
N ASN A 37 -14.02 -1.98 -4.11
CA ASN A 37 -13.11 -2.73 -4.94
C ASN A 37 -11.75 -2.87 -4.23
N SER A 38 -11.15 -4.04 -4.24
CA SER A 38 -9.79 -4.35 -3.73
C SER A 38 -8.68 -3.39 -4.18
N LYS A 39 -9.00 -2.49 -5.10
CA LYS A 39 -8.14 -1.38 -5.53
C LYS A 39 -7.67 -0.47 -4.39
N PHE A 40 -8.38 -0.45 -3.26
CA PHE A 40 -8.07 0.40 -2.12
C PHE A 40 -7.62 -0.37 -0.88
N ALA A 41 -7.07 -1.55 -1.09
CA ALA A 41 -6.57 -2.34 0.02
C ALA A 41 -5.46 -1.58 0.77
N THR A 42 -5.67 -1.44 2.07
CA THR A 42 -4.72 -0.80 2.98
C THR A 42 -4.05 -1.87 3.83
N THR A 43 -2.73 -1.85 3.86
CA THR A 43 -1.94 -2.73 4.74
C THR A 43 -1.06 -1.89 5.65
N LYS A 44 -0.80 -2.39 6.85
CA LYS A 44 0.01 -1.73 7.87
C LYS A 44 1.04 -2.70 8.41
N ILE A 45 2.28 -2.21 8.54
CA ILE A 45 3.38 -2.95 9.14
C ILE A 45 4.23 -2.02 10.02
N LYS A 46 4.91 -2.60 10.99
CA LYS A 46 5.96 -1.94 11.75
C LYS A 46 7.32 -2.38 11.24
N SER A 47 8.28 -1.46 11.14
CA SER A 47 9.65 -1.76 10.70
C SER A 47 10.46 -2.53 11.74
N GLU A 48 10.13 -2.39 13.02
CA GLU A 48 10.76 -3.12 14.15
C GLU A 48 12.29 -3.06 14.13
N GLY A 49 12.84 -1.92 13.75
CA GLY A 49 14.29 -1.73 13.65
C GLY A 49 14.96 -2.45 12.47
N LYS A 50 14.22 -3.05 11.57
CA LYS A 50 14.76 -3.71 10.39
C LYS A 50 15.37 -2.70 9.40
N ARG A 51 16.27 -3.18 8.53
CA ARG A 51 16.91 -2.34 7.51
C ARG A 51 16.02 -2.04 6.33
N SER A 52 15.12 -2.94 5.98
CA SER A 52 14.33 -2.82 4.77
C SER A 52 12.90 -3.31 4.96
N VAL A 53 11.99 -2.67 4.25
CA VAL A 53 10.58 -3.07 4.15
C VAL A 53 10.20 -3.16 2.69
N LEU A 54 9.69 -4.31 2.27
CA LEU A 54 9.10 -4.50 0.95
C LEU A 54 7.74 -3.81 0.91
N LEU A 55 7.65 -2.71 0.18
CA LEU A 55 6.41 -1.93 0.05
C LEU A 55 5.48 -2.49 -1.02
N TYR A 56 6.04 -3.00 -2.10
CA TYR A 56 5.29 -3.50 -3.24
C TYR A 56 6.13 -4.51 -4.02
N ARG A 57 5.46 -5.52 -4.54
CA ARG A 57 6.01 -6.42 -5.56
C ARG A 57 4.94 -6.60 -6.63
N SER A 58 5.30 -6.36 -7.89
CA SER A 58 4.39 -6.58 -9.01
C SER A 58 4.14 -8.07 -9.25
N SER A 59 3.09 -8.39 -10.01
CA SER A 59 2.98 -9.71 -10.63
C SER A 59 4.08 -9.92 -11.66
N SER A 60 4.20 -11.14 -12.16
CA SER A 60 5.08 -11.48 -13.27
C SER A 60 4.53 -11.02 -14.63
N SER A 61 3.38 -10.36 -14.66
CA SER A 61 2.77 -9.85 -15.89
C SER A 61 3.57 -8.67 -16.44
N GLN A 62 3.82 -8.71 -17.73
CA GLN A 62 4.34 -7.57 -18.48
C GLN A 62 3.27 -6.48 -18.62
N TRP A 63 3.67 -5.23 -18.68
CA TRP A 63 2.81 -4.06 -18.88
C TRP A 63 1.74 -3.83 -17.80
N ALA A 64 1.96 -4.34 -16.62
CA ALA A 64 1.04 -4.14 -15.51
C ALA A 64 1.28 -2.77 -14.83
N PRO A 65 0.31 -1.86 -14.87
CA PRO A 65 0.40 -0.60 -14.15
C PRO A 65 0.18 -0.82 -12.67
N PHE A 66 0.89 -0.04 -11.86
CA PHE A 66 0.65 0.01 -10.42
C PHE A 66 0.73 1.44 -9.90
N ALA A 67 0.02 1.69 -8.82
CA ALA A 67 0.12 2.92 -8.07
C ALA A 67 -0.19 2.64 -6.59
N ILE A 68 0.67 3.12 -5.71
CA ILE A 68 0.53 2.98 -4.27
C ILE A 68 0.78 4.32 -3.59
N ARG A 69 0.12 4.51 -2.45
CA ARG A 69 0.45 5.56 -1.49
C ARG A 69 1.06 4.92 -0.26
N VAL A 70 2.16 5.46 0.21
CA VAL A 70 2.86 5.00 1.40
C VAL A 70 3.00 6.14 2.38
N SER A 71 2.53 5.92 3.60
CA SER A 71 2.76 6.82 4.73
C SER A 71 3.70 6.13 5.71
N CYS A 72 4.77 6.80 6.07
CA CYS A 72 5.76 6.34 7.02
C CYS A 72 5.77 7.28 8.21
N ILE A 73 5.47 6.75 9.39
CA ILE A 73 5.31 7.52 10.62
C ILE A 73 6.27 6.95 11.66
N SER A 74 7.16 7.80 12.16
CA SER A 74 8.09 7.46 13.24
C SER A 74 7.40 7.55 14.60
N THR A 75 7.74 6.67 15.51
CA THR A 75 7.24 6.73 16.89
C THR A 75 7.92 7.79 17.75
N GLY A 76 9.09 8.29 17.35
CA GLY A 76 9.89 9.22 18.16
C GLY A 76 10.34 10.49 17.45
N GLU A 77 10.35 10.53 16.12
CA GLU A 77 10.91 11.64 15.35
C GLU A 77 9.96 12.09 14.22
N PRO A 78 9.00 12.96 14.52
CA PRO A 78 8.03 13.45 13.52
C PRO A 78 8.69 14.12 12.30
N SER A 79 9.90 14.66 12.45
CA SER A 79 10.66 15.27 11.36
C SER A 79 11.04 14.30 10.23
N SER A 80 11.00 13.00 10.51
CA SER A 80 11.26 11.94 9.55
C SER A 80 10.00 11.29 8.96
N ASP A 81 8.82 11.82 9.30
CA ASP A 81 7.56 11.36 8.76
C ASP A 81 7.39 11.83 7.32
N PHE A 82 6.90 10.96 6.46
CA PHE A 82 6.62 11.31 5.10
C PHE A 82 5.43 10.54 4.52
N CYS A 83 4.84 11.11 3.50
CA CYS A 83 3.86 10.45 2.65
C CYS A 83 4.31 10.56 1.20
N VAL A 84 4.31 9.46 0.49
CA VAL A 84 4.78 9.36 -0.88
C VAL A 84 3.78 8.63 -1.76
N TYR A 85 3.64 9.12 -2.98
CA TYR A 85 2.94 8.45 -4.07
C TYR A 85 3.97 7.78 -4.98
N ILE A 86 3.79 6.52 -5.27
CA ILE A 86 4.68 5.72 -6.11
C ILE A 86 3.83 5.10 -7.22
N ALA A 87 4.27 5.29 -8.45
CA ALA A 87 3.59 4.75 -9.61
C ALA A 87 4.60 4.23 -10.64
N GLY A 88 4.18 3.25 -11.40
CA GLY A 88 5.01 2.69 -12.45
C GLY A 88 4.25 1.69 -13.30
N ASN A 89 5.00 1.05 -14.18
CA ASN A 89 4.52 -0.01 -15.03
C ASN A 89 5.61 -1.06 -15.18
N THR A 90 5.27 -2.33 -15.12
CA THR A 90 6.19 -3.41 -15.44
C THR A 90 6.37 -3.46 -16.95
N MET A 91 7.62 -3.41 -17.39
CA MET A 91 7.94 -3.46 -18.82
C MET A 91 8.72 -4.74 -19.15
N GLU A 92 8.70 -5.11 -20.41
CA GLU A 92 9.41 -6.29 -20.89
C GLU A 92 10.93 -6.17 -20.68
N LEU A 93 11.46 -4.96 -20.84
CA LEU A 93 12.88 -4.69 -20.72
C LEU A 93 13.17 -3.95 -19.41
N GLN A 94 14.11 -4.49 -18.66
CA GLN A 94 14.52 -3.98 -17.36
C GLN A 94 14.96 -2.51 -17.38
N ASP A 95 15.73 -2.12 -18.38
CA ASP A 95 16.30 -0.78 -18.54
C ASP A 95 15.27 0.28 -18.95
N THR A 96 14.12 -0.12 -19.41
CA THR A 96 13.02 0.80 -19.82
C THR A 96 11.99 1.02 -18.72
N THR A 97 11.93 0.15 -17.72
CA THR A 97 10.99 0.31 -16.61
C THR A 97 11.37 1.47 -15.72
N LYS A 98 10.40 2.31 -15.43
CA LYS A 98 10.57 3.46 -14.54
C LYS A 98 9.55 3.40 -13.42
N VAL A 99 10.04 3.66 -12.21
CA VAL A 99 9.22 3.85 -11.02
C VAL A 99 9.32 5.32 -10.63
N TYR A 100 8.18 6.00 -10.68
CA TYR A 100 8.08 7.41 -10.35
C TYR A 100 7.65 7.58 -8.90
N VAL A 101 8.32 8.47 -8.20
CA VAL A 101 8.10 8.77 -6.79
C VAL A 101 7.82 10.24 -6.63
N LYS A 102 6.69 10.57 -6.00
CA LYS A 102 6.34 11.96 -5.64
C LYS A 102 6.08 12.06 -4.16
N TYR A 103 6.87 12.86 -3.46
CA TYR A 103 6.62 13.17 -2.06
C TYR A 103 5.43 14.13 -1.96
N MET A 104 4.43 13.73 -1.19
CA MET A 104 3.24 14.53 -0.91
C MET A 104 3.41 15.33 0.37
N TYR A 105 4.15 14.80 1.32
CA TYR A 105 4.45 15.41 2.60
C TYR A 105 5.76 14.82 3.14
N GLY A 106 6.61 15.69 3.74
CA GLY A 106 7.86 15.28 4.34
C GLY A 106 8.85 14.62 3.39
N GLN A 107 9.95 14.19 3.91
CA GLN A 107 10.96 13.40 3.19
C GLN A 107 11.60 12.42 4.17
N PRO A 108 12.09 11.27 3.71
CA PRO A 108 12.87 10.37 4.56
C PRO A 108 14.17 11.05 5.00
N ASN A 109 14.75 10.57 6.09
CA ASN A 109 16.07 10.97 6.53
C ASN A 109 17.12 10.65 5.45
N SER A 110 18.29 11.29 5.57
CA SER A 110 19.38 11.18 4.60
C SER A 110 19.96 9.77 4.40
N ASP A 111 19.69 8.86 5.34
CA ASP A 111 20.10 7.46 5.33
C ASP A 111 18.96 6.50 4.95
N THR A 112 17.80 7.04 4.57
CA THR A 112 16.60 6.26 4.24
C THR A 112 16.18 6.52 2.81
N TYR A 113 15.99 5.46 2.02
CA TYR A 113 15.80 5.53 0.59
C TYR A 113 14.60 4.72 0.13
N LEU A 114 13.97 5.21 -0.93
CA LEU A 114 13.06 4.41 -1.74
C LEU A 114 13.83 3.85 -2.93
N LYS A 115 13.95 2.55 -2.98
CA LYS A 115 14.70 1.83 -4.01
C LYS A 115 13.81 0.82 -4.71
N MET A 116 14.15 0.51 -5.95
CA MET A 116 13.50 -0.56 -6.70
C MET A 116 14.51 -1.67 -7.02
N LYS A 117 13.99 -2.88 -7.20
CA LYS A 117 14.74 -4.04 -7.65
C LYS A 117 14.00 -4.74 -8.78
N TYR A 118 14.74 -5.07 -9.82
CA TYR A 118 14.25 -5.97 -10.86
C TYR A 118 14.45 -7.41 -10.42
N GLU A 119 13.40 -8.18 -10.46
CA GLU A 119 13.45 -9.61 -10.25
C GLU A 119 13.64 -10.32 -11.60
N SER A 120 14.19 -11.55 -11.56
CA SER A 120 14.53 -12.31 -12.76
C SER A 120 13.36 -12.69 -13.67
N ASP A 121 12.13 -12.54 -13.19
CA ASP A 121 10.88 -12.89 -13.86
C ASP A 121 10.02 -11.67 -14.25
N HIS A 122 10.66 -10.56 -14.57
CA HIS A 122 10.03 -9.28 -14.94
C HIS A 122 9.25 -8.58 -13.82
N ARG A 123 9.32 -9.09 -12.59
CA ARG A 123 8.73 -8.40 -11.44
C ARG A 123 9.57 -7.23 -11.00
N ILE A 124 8.89 -6.24 -10.43
CA ILE A 124 9.51 -5.11 -9.75
C ILE A 124 9.16 -5.20 -8.27
N SER A 125 10.16 -5.11 -7.44
CA SER A 125 10.01 -4.94 -5.99
C SER A 125 10.41 -3.51 -5.61
N ILE A 126 9.62 -2.87 -4.76
CA ILE A 126 9.89 -1.52 -4.24
C ILE A 126 10.10 -1.63 -2.75
N TYR A 127 11.20 -1.08 -2.29
CA TYR A 127 11.63 -1.13 -0.90
C TYR A 127 11.76 0.27 -0.31
N LEU A 128 11.38 0.39 0.95
CA LEU A 128 11.95 1.40 1.84
C LEU A 128 13.14 0.75 2.52
N THR A 129 14.31 1.35 2.41
CA THR A 129 15.55 0.81 2.97
C THR A 129 16.35 1.89 3.67
N SER A 130 17.19 1.50 4.60
CA SER A 130 18.12 2.37 5.32
C SER A 130 19.52 1.76 5.34
N ASP A 131 20.53 2.60 5.36
CA ASP A 131 21.92 2.16 5.49
C ASP A 131 22.20 1.45 6.82
N ASN A 132 21.45 1.81 7.87
CA ASN A 132 21.58 1.25 9.20
C ASN A 132 20.32 0.52 9.67
N SER A 133 19.29 1.27 9.98
CA SER A 133 18.01 0.78 10.49
C SER A 133 16.91 1.78 10.19
N LEU A 134 15.72 1.27 9.87
CA LEU A 134 14.54 2.11 9.74
C LEU A 134 13.98 2.60 11.09
N GLY A 135 14.56 2.15 12.19
CA GLY A 135 14.04 2.45 13.52
C GLY A 135 12.66 1.85 13.77
N ASP A 136 11.91 2.41 14.71
CA ASP A 136 10.53 1.99 14.98
C ASP A 136 9.56 2.91 14.23
N ARG A 137 9.14 2.46 13.05
CA ARG A 137 8.21 3.17 12.17
C ARG A 137 6.98 2.34 11.90
N THR A 138 5.85 3.02 11.84
CA THR A 138 4.61 2.47 11.30
C THR A 138 4.53 2.85 9.83
N ILE A 139 4.47 1.86 8.96
CA ILE A 139 4.37 2.02 7.51
C ILE A 139 2.97 1.58 7.09
N VAL A 140 2.25 2.48 6.45
CA VAL A 140 0.91 2.22 5.91
C VAL A 140 1.00 2.30 4.40
N ARG A 141 0.64 1.23 3.73
CA ARG A 141 0.53 1.18 2.27
C ARG A 141 -0.94 1.16 1.87
N GLU A 142 -1.27 1.95 0.89
CA GLU A 142 -2.58 1.98 0.26
C GLU A 142 -2.41 1.72 -1.25
N LEU A 143 -3.06 0.69 -1.73
CA LEU A 143 -3.03 0.31 -3.14
C LEU A 143 -4.09 1.10 -3.91
N ILE A 144 -3.67 1.89 -4.90
CA ILE A 144 -4.55 2.74 -5.71
C ILE A 144 -4.86 2.05 -7.04
N VAL A 145 -3.84 1.51 -7.70
CA VAL A 145 -3.99 0.71 -8.91
C VAL A 145 -3.26 -0.60 -8.69
N ARG A 146 -3.94 -1.68 -8.98
CA ARG A 146 -3.49 -3.02 -8.65
C ARG A 146 -3.35 -3.90 -9.87
N ASP A 147 -2.28 -4.65 -9.87
CA ASP A 147 -2.13 -5.88 -10.64
C ASP A 147 -2.14 -7.10 -9.70
N SER A 148 -1.30 -7.10 -8.68
CA SER A 148 -1.31 -8.11 -7.63
C SER A 148 -0.89 -7.49 -6.30
N MET A 149 -1.36 -8.06 -5.20
CA MET A 149 -1.01 -7.60 -3.87
C MET A 149 -0.13 -8.64 -3.18
N TYR A 150 1.05 -8.20 -2.73
CA TYR A 150 1.89 -8.96 -1.82
C TYR A 150 1.91 -8.25 -0.48
N ASP A 151 1.96 -9.01 0.60
CA ASP A 151 2.11 -8.44 1.93
C ASP A 151 3.45 -7.72 2.05
N MET A 152 3.46 -6.68 2.87
CA MET A 152 4.70 -6.04 3.26
C MET A 152 5.52 -7.01 4.10
N ALA A 153 6.81 -7.08 3.82
CA ALA A 153 7.76 -7.89 4.58
C ALA A 153 8.94 -7.04 5.03
N THR A 154 9.49 -7.36 6.20
CA THR A 154 10.69 -6.71 6.74
C THR A 154 11.87 -7.67 6.72
N GLN A 155 13.08 -7.13 6.61
CA GLN A 155 14.31 -7.90 6.66
C GLN A 155 15.48 -7.09 7.25
N ASP A 156 16.40 -7.79 7.91
CA ASP A 156 17.60 -7.19 8.49
C ASP A 156 18.73 -7.06 7.49
N ASP A 157 18.79 -7.95 6.51
CA ASP A 157 19.88 -8.03 5.57
C ASP A 157 19.84 -6.90 4.54
N GLU A 158 21.00 -6.56 4.03
CA GLU A 158 21.13 -5.66 2.90
C GLU A 158 20.58 -6.31 1.63
N ILE A 159 19.74 -5.56 0.91
CA ILE A 159 19.20 -6.02 -0.36
C ILE A 159 20.15 -5.61 -1.47
N THR A 160 20.62 -6.58 -2.21
CA THR A 160 21.51 -6.37 -3.37
C THR A 160 20.73 -6.09 -4.66
N GLY A 161 21.36 -5.39 -5.61
CA GLY A 161 20.77 -5.10 -6.92
C GLY A 161 19.67 -4.03 -6.89
N LEU A 162 19.72 -3.13 -5.92
CA LEU A 162 18.82 -2.00 -5.82
C LEU A 162 19.20 -0.90 -6.81
N ALA A 163 18.19 -0.32 -7.46
CA ALA A 163 18.30 0.86 -8.30
C ALA A 163 17.46 2.01 -7.73
N ASP A 164 17.80 3.23 -8.12
CA ASP A 164 17.05 4.41 -7.70
C ASP A 164 15.70 4.51 -8.40
N CYS A 165 14.68 4.93 -7.64
CA CYS A 165 13.42 5.38 -8.22
C CYS A 165 13.58 6.80 -8.80
N THR A 166 12.78 7.12 -9.81
CA THR A 166 12.76 8.47 -10.40
C THR A 166 11.92 9.41 -9.55
N ILE A 167 12.55 10.38 -8.90
CA ILE A 167 11.83 11.39 -8.11
C ILE A 167 11.24 12.43 -9.06
N VAL A 168 9.93 12.67 -8.92
CA VAL A 168 9.17 13.69 -9.65
C VAL A 168 8.89 14.85 -8.70
N GLN A 169 9.23 16.05 -9.12
CA GLN A 169 8.98 17.30 -8.39
C GLN A 169 7.50 17.73 -8.49
#